data_78876d11b2790493d9d55ed9bc7639d9
#
_entry.id   78876d11b2790493d9d55ed9bc7639d9
#
_cell.length_a   1.000
_cell.length_b   1.000
_cell.length_c   1.000
_cell.angle_alpha   90.00
_cell.angle_beta   90.00
_cell.angle_gamma   90.00
#
_symmetry.space_group_name_H-M   'P 1'
#
loop_
_entity.id
_entity.type
_entity.pdbx_description
1 polymer ?
#
loop_
_entity_poly.entity_id
_entity_poly.type
_entity_poly.pdbx_seq_one_letter_code
_entity_poly.pdbx_strand_id
1 'polypeptide(L)'
;MVFFVTGAGGSGKTACMRHLRRLLPQVVLHDFDEVGGPRPAGTVWRQQSTEYWLQQALVHQAEGHDTMICGGALIGEILACPSAPKVNGISICLLDCADVVRIDRLRACGRRGAVQEMLNWAAWLRLHAVDPQWCPDIIQRESAPEMQWRRWETWQRGDPRWQVWVLDTTTISPEQVAKQVACWVHKQQAAHAHAKERQATSCSNVNGEVCGESGSLESDSARHRISPTKAVPRLLRFLGRISRGDIRTFFELL
;
A
#
# COMPACT_ATOMS: atom_id res chain seq x y z
N MET A 1 -8.38 10.41 5.36
CA MET A 1 -7.72 9.15 4.91
C MET A 1 -6.22 9.37 4.70
N VAL A 2 -5.44 8.28 4.62
CA VAL A 2 -4.01 8.33 4.27
C VAL A 2 -3.79 7.54 2.99
N PHE A 3 -3.14 8.17 2.01
CA PHE A 3 -2.80 7.57 0.71
C PHE A 3 -1.29 7.39 0.62
N PHE A 4 -0.84 6.17 0.34
CA PHE A 4 0.55 5.90 0.03
C PHE A 4 0.72 5.63 -1.46
N VAL A 5 1.61 6.39 -2.12
CA VAL A 5 2.02 6.16 -3.51
C VAL A 5 3.45 5.67 -3.49
N THR A 6 3.62 4.35 -3.58
CA THR A 6 4.91 3.67 -3.44
C THR A 6 5.42 3.09 -4.76
N GLY A 7 6.59 2.48 -4.75
CA GLY A 7 7.19 1.81 -5.91
C GLY A 7 8.71 1.89 -5.90
N ALA A 8 9.38 1.02 -6.64
CA ALA A 8 10.83 1.04 -6.80
C ALA A 8 11.33 2.30 -7.52
N GLY A 9 12.64 2.56 -7.47
CA GLY A 9 13.27 3.62 -8.25
C GLY A 9 12.92 3.52 -9.73
N GLY A 10 12.74 4.65 -10.41
CA GLY A 10 12.35 4.70 -11.82
C GLY A 10 10.86 4.46 -12.11
N SER A 11 10.00 4.21 -11.10
CA SER A 11 8.56 4.03 -11.30
C SER A 11 7.79 5.33 -11.59
N GLY A 12 8.39 6.51 -11.40
CA GLY A 12 7.76 7.80 -11.74
C GLY A 12 7.14 8.56 -10.55
N LYS A 13 7.29 8.11 -9.30
CA LYS A 13 6.74 8.75 -8.10
C LYS A 13 7.05 10.26 -8.04
N THR A 14 8.31 10.62 -7.96
CA THR A 14 8.74 12.02 -7.85
C THR A 14 8.32 12.87 -9.08
N ALA A 15 8.31 12.26 -10.26
CA ALA A 15 7.92 12.97 -11.49
C ALA A 15 6.43 13.36 -11.50
N CYS A 16 5.54 12.55 -10.91
CA CYS A 16 4.10 12.85 -10.89
C CYS A 16 3.68 13.79 -9.74
N MET A 17 4.50 13.97 -8.69
CA MET A 17 4.11 14.74 -7.49
C MET A 17 3.69 16.18 -7.79
N ARG A 18 4.42 16.90 -8.65
CA ARG A 18 4.07 18.29 -9.04
C ARG A 18 2.67 18.39 -9.67
N HIS A 19 2.27 17.34 -10.41
CA HIS A 19 0.95 17.27 -11.03
C HIS A 19 -0.11 16.89 -10.00
N LEU A 20 0.20 15.96 -9.07
CA LEU A 20 -0.68 15.58 -7.97
C LEU A 20 -1.02 16.77 -7.07
N ARG A 21 -0.04 17.61 -6.68
CA ARG A 21 -0.30 18.83 -5.90
C ARG A 21 -1.32 19.77 -6.56
N ARG A 22 -1.36 19.81 -7.89
CA ARG A 22 -2.34 20.63 -8.64
C ARG A 22 -3.71 19.97 -8.77
N LEU A 23 -3.74 18.64 -8.89
CA LEU A 23 -4.98 17.88 -9.07
C LEU A 23 -5.71 17.61 -7.76
N LEU A 24 -5.00 17.61 -6.64
CA LEU A 24 -5.49 17.27 -5.30
C LEU A 24 -5.13 18.37 -4.29
N PRO A 25 -5.56 19.64 -4.50
CA PRO A 25 -5.19 20.75 -3.62
C PRO A 25 -5.73 20.60 -2.18
N GLN A 26 -6.75 19.76 -1.98
CA GLN A 26 -7.35 19.45 -0.68
C GLN A 26 -6.62 18.33 0.08
N VAL A 27 -5.62 17.68 -0.53
CA VAL A 27 -4.84 16.61 0.09
C VAL A 27 -3.45 17.14 0.42
N VAL A 28 -3.02 17.00 1.67
CA VAL A 28 -1.67 17.37 2.10
C VAL A 28 -0.69 16.32 1.54
N LEU A 29 0.18 16.74 0.61
CA LEU A 29 1.08 15.84 -0.11
C LEU A 29 2.53 16.03 0.30
N HIS A 30 3.16 14.95 0.76
CA HIS A 30 4.56 14.87 1.17
C HIS A 30 5.39 13.93 0.29
N ASP A 31 6.66 14.28 0.11
CA ASP A 31 7.66 13.30 -0.31
C ASP A 31 8.13 12.53 0.93
N PHE A 32 8.18 11.21 0.83
CA PHE A 32 8.63 10.36 1.94
C PHE A 32 10.01 10.76 2.46
N ASP A 33 10.89 11.20 1.56
CA ASP A 33 12.28 11.56 1.86
C ASP A 33 12.41 12.97 2.50
N GLU A 34 11.33 13.75 2.63
CA GLU A 34 11.33 15.05 3.34
C GLU A 34 11.74 14.93 4.82
N VAL A 35 11.55 13.76 5.43
CA VAL A 35 12.04 13.49 6.80
C VAL A 35 13.56 13.64 6.90
N GLY A 36 14.26 13.48 5.79
CA GLY A 36 15.72 13.38 5.79
C GLY A 36 16.19 12.04 6.37
N GLY A 37 17.46 11.70 6.20
CA GLY A 37 17.97 10.45 6.76
C GLY A 37 19.33 10.02 6.23
N PRO A 38 19.85 8.89 6.75
CA PRO A 38 21.12 8.34 6.34
C PRO A 38 21.10 7.86 4.90
N ARG A 39 22.27 7.78 4.29
CA ARG A 39 22.46 7.16 2.98
C ARG A 39 23.55 6.10 3.08
N PRO A 40 23.25 4.83 2.81
CA PRO A 40 21.97 4.27 2.40
C PRO A 40 20.91 4.28 3.53
N ALA A 41 19.65 4.36 3.15
CA ALA A 41 18.52 4.31 4.07
C ALA A 41 18.24 2.85 4.46
N GLY A 42 18.48 2.49 5.71
CA GLY A 42 18.23 1.14 6.23
C GLY A 42 16.76 0.88 6.57
N THR A 43 16.47 -0.38 6.90
CA THR A 43 15.12 -0.86 7.26
C THR A 43 14.53 -0.08 8.44
N VAL A 44 15.28 0.09 9.53
CA VAL A 44 14.82 0.83 10.73
C VAL A 44 14.42 2.27 10.38
N TRP A 45 15.29 2.98 9.63
CA TRP A 45 14.98 4.36 9.22
C TRP A 45 13.69 4.42 8.39
N ARG A 46 13.51 3.51 7.44
CA ARG A 46 12.30 3.48 6.59
C ARG A 46 11.04 3.24 7.41
N GLN A 47 11.09 2.33 8.37
CA GLN A 47 9.97 2.01 9.25
C GLN A 47 9.63 3.15 10.20
N GLN A 48 10.63 3.77 10.82
CA GLN A 48 10.45 4.94 11.67
C GLN A 48 9.94 6.15 10.89
N SER A 49 10.41 6.34 9.66
CA SER A 49 9.89 7.38 8.77
C SER A 49 8.44 7.11 8.36
N THR A 50 8.06 5.84 8.14
CA THR A 50 6.67 5.46 7.87
C THR A 50 5.77 5.76 9.07
N GLU A 51 6.20 5.42 10.29
CA GLU A 51 5.47 5.76 11.53
C GLU A 51 5.36 7.27 11.72
N TYR A 52 6.45 8.02 11.50
CA TYR A 52 6.42 9.49 11.54
C TYR A 52 5.34 10.05 10.59
N TRP A 53 5.29 9.59 9.35
CA TRP A 53 4.29 10.07 8.39
C TRP A 53 2.85 9.69 8.78
N LEU A 54 2.64 8.54 9.40
CA LEU A 54 1.34 8.19 9.95
C LEU A 54 0.94 9.10 11.12
N GLN A 55 1.89 9.50 11.96
CA GLN A 55 1.64 10.48 13.04
C GLN A 55 1.31 11.85 12.47
N GLN A 56 2.03 12.32 11.43
CA GLN A 56 1.68 13.57 10.74
C GLN A 56 0.29 13.48 10.09
N ALA A 57 -0.07 12.35 9.52
CA ALA A 57 -1.40 12.15 8.96
C ALA A 57 -2.51 12.24 10.03
N LEU A 58 -2.27 11.81 11.28
CA LEU A 58 -3.21 12.00 12.37
C LEU A 58 -3.42 13.48 12.70
N VAL A 59 -2.35 14.29 12.65
CA VAL A 59 -2.44 15.75 12.83
C VAL A 59 -3.30 16.36 11.72
N HIS A 60 -3.00 16.06 10.46
CA HIS A 60 -3.79 16.56 9.32
C HIS A 60 -5.26 16.11 9.38
N GLN A 61 -5.53 14.88 9.85
CA GLN A 61 -6.90 14.39 9.99
C GLN A 61 -7.67 15.14 11.09
N ALA A 62 -7.01 15.56 12.17
CA ALA A 62 -7.62 16.41 13.20
C ALA A 62 -8.01 17.79 12.64
N GLU A 63 -7.30 18.26 11.61
CA GLU A 63 -7.56 19.50 10.87
C GLU A 63 -8.56 19.29 9.71
N GLY A 64 -9.07 18.07 9.51
CA GLY A 64 -10.02 17.75 8.46
C GLY A 64 -9.40 17.44 7.09
N HIS A 65 -8.09 17.24 7.02
CA HIS A 65 -7.37 16.99 5.78
C HIS A 65 -7.00 15.51 5.59
N ASP A 66 -7.06 15.06 4.36
CA ASP A 66 -6.45 13.81 3.93
C ASP A 66 -4.96 14.02 3.64
N THR A 67 -4.17 12.94 3.80
CA THR A 67 -2.72 12.99 3.59
C THR A 67 -2.29 12.02 2.50
N MET A 68 -1.37 12.45 1.63
CA MET A 68 -0.71 11.57 0.65
C MET A 68 0.80 11.57 0.88
N ILE A 69 1.38 10.39 0.97
CA ILE A 69 2.82 10.17 1.10
C ILE A 69 3.32 9.46 -0.16
N CYS A 70 4.23 10.11 -0.89
CA CYS A 70 4.86 9.57 -2.09
C CYS A 70 6.27 9.12 -1.78
N GLY A 71 6.58 7.81 -1.84
CA GLY A 71 7.96 7.38 -1.58
C GLY A 71 8.16 5.92 -1.28
N GLY A 72 9.06 5.63 -0.36
CA GLY A 72 9.57 4.28 -0.10
C GLY A 72 8.76 3.43 0.88
N ALA A 73 7.59 3.87 1.35
CA ALA A 73 6.78 3.10 2.29
C ALA A 73 6.24 1.80 1.67
N LEU A 74 6.19 0.72 2.45
CA LEU A 74 5.79 -0.62 2.01
C LEU A 74 4.53 -1.06 2.73
N ILE A 75 3.62 -1.77 2.04
CA ILE A 75 2.34 -2.18 2.62
C ILE A 75 2.51 -2.92 3.95
N GLY A 76 3.40 -3.91 4.04
CA GLY A 76 3.63 -4.65 5.28
C GLY A 76 4.15 -3.78 6.42
N GLU A 77 5.04 -2.83 6.13
CA GLU A 77 5.54 -1.88 7.11
C GLU A 77 4.46 -0.88 7.54
N ILE A 78 3.73 -0.30 6.58
CA ILE A 78 2.63 0.63 6.85
C ILE A 78 1.63 -0.01 7.83
N LEU A 79 1.19 -1.23 7.56
CA LEU A 79 0.21 -1.94 8.39
C LEU A 79 0.78 -2.38 9.75
N ALA A 80 2.10 -2.59 9.85
CA ALA A 80 2.77 -2.94 11.11
C ALA A 80 3.09 -1.72 12.00
N CYS A 81 3.02 -0.50 11.47
CA CYS A 81 3.27 0.72 12.25
C CYS A 81 2.29 0.88 13.42
N PRO A 82 2.73 1.31 14.62
CA PRO A 82 1.88 1.54 15.79
C PRO A 82 0.68 2.45 15.52
N SER A 83 0.85 3.47 14.70
CA SER A 83 -0.20 4.45 14.37
C SER A 83 -1.16 4.00 13.26
N ALA A 84 -0.88 2.92 12.53
CA ALA A 84 -1.72 2.47 11.42
C ALA A 84 -3.21 2.25 11.78
N PRO A 85 -3.59 1.64 12.93
CA PRO A 85 -5.00 1.46 13.27
C PRO A 85 -5.69 2.74 13.77
N LYS A 86 -4.93 3.81 14.03
CA LYS A 86 -5.47 5.07 14.54
C LYS A 86 -5.90 6.00 13.41
N VAL A 87 -5.33 5.84 12.21
CA VAL A 87 -5.67 6.68 11.07
C VAL A 87 -7.00 6.27 10.46
N ASN A 88 -7.70 7.24 9.89
CA ASN A 88 -9.03 7.07 9.33
C ASN A 88 -8.95 6.50 7.89
N GLY A 89 -8.55 5.24 7.79
CA GLY A 89 -8.41 4.51 6.53
C GLY A 89 -7.07 4.74 5.82
N ILE A 90 -6.50 3.66 5.31
CA ILE A 90 -5.26 3.62 4.55
C ILE A 90 -5.56 3.05 3.17
N SER A 91 -5.05 3.70 2.12
CA SER A 91 -5.11 3.21 0.75
C SER A 91 -3.73 3.27 0.11
N ILE A 92 -3.35 2.22 -0.61
CA ILE A 92 -1.99 2.04 -1.13
C ILE A 92 -2.02 1.85 -2.64
N CYS A 93 -1.20 2.65 -3.34
CA CYS A 93 -0.95 2.57 -4.77
C CYS A 93 0.53 2.21 -5.00
N LEU A 94 0.78 1.14 -5.74
CA LEU A 94 2.10 0.77 -6.23
C LEU A 94 2.26 1.26 -7.67
N LEU A 95 3.14 2.23 -7.89
CA LEU A 95 3.57 2.58 -9.24
C LEU A 95 4.65 1.60 -9.69
N ASP A 96 4.41 0.96 -10.82
CA ASP A 96 5.36 0.03 -11.42
C ASP A 96 5.58 0.34 -12.91
N CYS A 97 6.59 -0.23 -13.52
CA CYS A 97 6.84 -0.14 -14.95
C CYS A 97 7.63 -1.36 -15.42
N ALA A 98 7.61 -1.61 -16.74
CA ALA A 98 8.45 -2.63 -17.35
C ALA A 98 9.93 -2.40 -17.00
N ASP A 99 10.66 -3.49 -16.75
CA ASP A 99 12.04 -3.42 -16.26
C ASP A 99 12.99 -2.74 -17.26
N VAL A 100 12.77 -2.89 -18.55
CA VAL A 100 13.53 -2.18 -19.60
C VAL A 100 13.35 -0.66 -19.48
N VAL A 101 12.13 -0.19 -19.28
CA VAL A 101 11.81 1.23 -19.09
C VAL A 101 12.40 1.75 -17.78
N ARG A 102 12.39 0.93 -16.73
CA ARG A 102 13.03 1.25 -15.45
C ARG A 102 14.53 1.47 -15.61
N ILE A 103 15.20 0.56 -16.32
CA ILE A 103 16.63 0.67 -16.62
C ILE A 103 16.93 1.99 -17.31
N ASP A 104 16.18 2.33 -18.34
CA ASP A 104 16.39 3.56 -19.12
C ASP A 104 16.18 4.80 -18.25
N ARG A 105 15.11 4.85 -17.44
CA ARG A 105 14.83 5.93 -16.50
C ARG A 105 15.93 6.08 -15.44
N LEU A 106 16.42 4.99 -14.87
CA LEU A 106 17.50 5.01 -13.88
C LEU A 106 18.81 5.49 -14.49
N ARG A 107 19.15 5.05 -15.71
CA ARG A 107 20.32 5.50 -16.43
C ARG A 107 20.27 7.00 -16.77
N ALA A 108 19.11 7.46 -17.21
CA ALA A 108 18.87 8.90 -17.50
C ALA A 108 19.04 9.76 -16.24
N CYS A 109 18.73 9.24 -15.06
CA CYS A 109 18.94 9.93 -13.78
C CYS A 109 20.34 9.73 -13.18
N GLY A 110 21.30 9.14 -13.90
CA GLY A 110 22.67 8.90 -13.43
C GLY A 110 22.83 7.74 -12.45
N ARG A 111 21.78 6.97 -12.16
CA ARG A 111 21.79 5.84 -11.19
C ARG A 111 22.18 4.51 -11.83
N ARG A 112 23.27 4.48 -12.58
CA ARG A 112 23.68 3.28 -13.33
C ARG A 112 24.11 2.11 -12.43
N GLY A 113 24.72 2.39 -11.29
CA GLY A 113 25.22 1.37 -10.35
C GLY A 113 24.11 0.61 -9.62
N ALA A 114 22.95 1.21 -9.44
CA ALA A 114 21.84 0.63 -8.66
C ALA A 114 20.76 -0.07 -9.53
N VAL A 115 21.05 -0.36 -10.79
CA VAL A 115 20.02 -0.92 -11.71
C VAL A 115 19.57 -2.30 -11.26
N GLN A 116 20.49 -3.21 -10.99
CA GLN A 116 20.15 -4.59 -10.61
C GLN A 116 19.39 -4.63 -9.28
N GLU A 117 19.79 -3.84 -8.31
CA GLU A 117 19.12 -3.71 -7.01
C GLU A 117 17.68 -3.23 -7.19
N MET A 118 17.48 -2.20 -8.01
CA MET A 118 16.14 -1.68 -8.28
C MET A 118 15.25 -2.65 -9.04
N LEU A 119 15.81 -3.51 -9.89
CA LEU A 119 15.06 -4.58 -10.56
C LEU A 119 14.61 -5.65 -9.56
N ASN A 120 15.51 -6.10 -8.68
CA ASN A 120 15.21 -7.07 -7.65
C ASN A 120 14.16 -6.52 -6.66
N TRP A 121 14.33 -5.26 -6.27
CA TRP A 121 13.37 -4.56 -5.41
C TRP A 121 11.99 -4.42 -6.06
N ALA A 122 11.93 -4.09 -7.34
CA ALA A 122 10.67 -4.01 -8.08
C ALA A 122 9.99 -5.38 -8.20
N ALA A 123 10.75 -6.45 -8.45
CA ALA A 123 10.22 -7.80 -8.49
C ALA A 123 9.62 -8.22 -7.14
N TRP A 124 10.34 -7.95 -6.04
CA TRP A 124 9.85 -8.21 -4.69
C TRP A 124 8.57 -7.43 -4.38
N LEU A 125 8.53 -6.13 -4.68
CA LEU A 125 7.35 -5.28 -4.46
C LEU A 125 6.10 -5.79 -5.20
N ARG A 126 6.24 -6.25 -6.45
CA ARG A 126 5.13 -6.82 -7.24
C ARG A 126 4.51 -8.03 -6.54
N LEU A 127 5.35 -8.91 -6.01
CA LEU A 127 4.90 -10.13 -5.35
C LEU A 127 4.34 -9.83 -3.95
N HIS A 128 5.02 -9.00 -3.17
CA HIS A 128 4.55 -8.59 -1.85
C HIS A 128 3.24 -7.79 -1.92
N ALA A 129 3.00 -7.02 -2.99
CA ALA A 129 1.74 -6.31 -3.19
C ALA A 129 0.52 -7.23 -3.33
N VAL A 130 0.69 -8.49 -3.72
CA VAL A 130 -0.40 -9.46 -3.92
C VAL A 130 -0.39 -10.61 -2.90
N ASP A 131 0.71 -10.77 -2.18
CA ASP A 131 0.90 -11.87 -1.21
C ASP A 131 1.66 -11.37 0.02
N PRO A 132 0.98 -11.20 1.18
CA PRO A 132 1.63 -10.77 2.41
C PRO A 132 2.73 -11.74 2.88
N GLN A 133 2.62 -13.03 2.54
CA GLN A 133 3.57 -14.07 2.93
C GLN A 133 4.74 -14.24 1.95
N TRP A 134 4.84 -13.39 0.93
CA TRP A 134 5.97 -13.40 0.02
C TRP A 134 7.22 -12.80 0.68
N CYS A 135 8.13 -13.66 1.13
CA CYS A 135 9.42 -13.28 1.75
C CYS A 135 9.29 -12.08 2.73
N PRO A 136 8.44 -12.16 3.75
CA PRO A 136 8.21 -11.05 4.68
C PRO A 136 9.44 -10.75 5.54
N ASP A 137 10.34 -11.70 5.70
CA ASP A 137 11.62 -11.56 6.40
C ASP A 137 12.51 -10.46 5.82
N ILE A 138 12.35 -10.08 4.55
CA ILE A 138 13.06 -8.97 3.91
C ILE A 138 12.79 -7.63 4.60
N ILE A 139 11.58 -7.43 5.12
CA ILE A 139 11.19 -6.19 5.81
C ILE A 139 11.12 -6.36 7.33
N GLN A 140 11.13 -7.60 7.82
CA GLN A 140 11.06 -7.90 9.25
C GLN A 140 12.44 -8.10 9.89
N ARG A 141 13.45 -8.48 9.10
CA ARG A 141 14.83 -8.61 9.59
C ARG A 141 15.36 -7.23 9.98
N GLU A 142 16.00 -7.15 11.14
CA GLU A 142 16.56 -5.90 11.67
C GLU A 142 15.52 -4.76 11.72
N SER A 143 14.27 -5.11 12.03
CA SER A 143 13.20 -4.13 12.07
C SER A 143 13.26 -3.28 13.34
N ALA A 144 12.64 -2.10 13.27
CA ALA A 144 12.42 -1.26 14.43
C ALA A 144 11.58 -2.02 15.48
N PRO A 145 11.94 -1.97 16.79
CA PRO A 145 11.33 -2.81 17.82
C PRO A 145 9.84 -2.52 18.06
N GLU A 146 9.38 -1.34 17.70
CA GLU A 146 7.98 -0.88 17.82
C GLU A 146 7.03 -1.47 16.78
N MET A 147 7.54 -2.12 15.72
CA MET A 147 6.74 -2.66 14.63
C MET A 147 5.86 -3.82 15.07
N GLN A 148 4.59 -3.82 14.68
CA GLN A 148 3.58 -4.77 15.12
C GLN A 148 3.22 -5.76 13.99
N TRP A 149 4.14 -6.64 13.65
CA TRP A 149 4.04 -7.61 12.55
C TRP A 149 2.87 -8.57 12.70
N ARG A 150 2.47 -8.90 13.95
CA ARG A 150 1.35 -9.80 14.25
C ARG A 150 0.02 -9.37 13.65
N ARG A 151 -0.13 -8.12 13.25
CA ARG A 151 -1.38 -7.62 12.66
C ARG A 151 -1.75 -8.30 11.37
N TRP A 152 -0.76 -8.73 10.59
CA TRP A 152 -0.98 -9.36 9.28
C TRP A 152 -0.20 -10.66 9.08
N GLU A 153 0.51 -11.18 10.08
CA GLU A 153 1.31 -12.40 9.97
C GLU A 153 0.51 -13.64 9.55
N THR A 154 -0.80 -13.65 9.84
CA THR A 154 -1.72 -14.74 9.47
C THR A 154 -2.48 -14.50 8.17
N TRP A 155 -2.33 -13.32 7.55
CA TRP A 155 -3.04 -13.01 6.31
C TRP A 155 -2.40 -13.76 5.15
N GLN A 156 -3.25 -14.19 4.22
CA GLN A 156 -2.84 -14.96 3.08
C GLN A 156 -3.11 -14.18 1.78
N ARG A 157 -2.54 -14.65 0.70
CA ARG A 157 -2.82 -14.10 -0.63
C ARG A 157 -4.33 -14.05 -0.90
N GLY A 158 -4.82 -12.87 -1.29
CA GLY A 158 -6.24 -12.63 -1.53
C GLY A 158 -7.01 -12.14 -0.29
N ASP A 159 -6.36 -11.94 0.86
CA ASP A 159 -7.00 -11.31 2.01
C ASP A 159 -7.51 -9.91 1.64
N PRO A 160 -8.81 -9.60 1.85
CA PRO A 160 -9.40 -8.33 1.45
C PRO A 160 -8.83 -7.11 2.17
N ARG A 161 -8.12 -7.31 3.27
CA ARG A 161 -7.42 -6.25 4.02
C ARG A 161 -6.05 -5.92 3.44
N TRP A 162 -5.49 -6.80 2.58
CA TRP A 162 -4.24 -6.60 1.87
C TRP A 162 -4.52 -6.12 0.44
N GLN A 163 -4.87 -4.85 0.30
CA GLN A 163 -5.24 -4.27 -0.99
C GLN A 163 -4.22 -3.24 -1.44
N VAL A 164 -3.62 -3.49 -2.59
CA VAL A 164 -2.73 -2.55 -3.28
C VAL A 164 -3.24 -2.36 -4.70
N TRP A 165 -3.53 -1.11 -5.06
CA TRP A 165 -3.80 -0.79 -6.45
C TRP A 165 -2.47 -0.62 -7.19
N VAL A 166 -2.25 -1.43 -8.23
CA VAL A 166 -1.03 -1.37 -9.04
C VAL A 166 -1.29 -0.58 -10.31
N LEU A 167 -0.49 0.47 -10.54
CA LEU A 167 -0.56 1.30 -11.75
C LEU A 167 0.70 1.10 -12.58
N ASP A 168 0.53 0.57 -13.80
CA ASP A 168 1.61 0.47 -14.79
C ASP A 168 1.89 1.85 -15.41
N THR A 169 3.12 2.32 -15.23
CA THR A 169 3.59 3.61 -15.73
C THR A 169 4.50 3.47 -16.97
N THR A 170 4.55 2.29 -17.58
CA THR A 170 5.48 1.95 -18.67
C THR A 170 5.38 2.94 -19.83
N THR A 171 4.16 3.21 -20.30
CA THR A 171 3.90 3.95 -21.54
C THR A 171 3.21 5.31 -21.31
N ILE A 172 2.94 5.67 -20.06
CA ILE A 172 2.19 6.88 -19.74
C ILE A 172 3.09 7.97 -19.15
N SER A 173 2.75 9.22 -19.45
CA SER A 173 3.48 10.39 -18.95
C SER A 173 3.26 10.63 -17.46
N PRO A 174 4.15 11.36 -16.76
CA PRO A 174 3.95 11.73 -15.36
C PRO A 174 2.62 12.44 -15.08
N GLU A 175 2.13 13.25 -16.03
CA GLU A 175 0.83 13.91 -15.93
C GLU A 175 -0.32 12.89 -15.99
N GLN A 176 -0.23 11.91 -16.89
CA GLN A 176 -1.24 10.84 -17.00
C GLN A 176 -1.23 9.95 -15.76
N VAL A 177 -0.05 9.62 -15.21
CA VAL A 177 0.07 8.94 -13.90
C VAL A 177 -0.68 9.72 -12.84
N ALA A 178 -0.42 11.03 -12.72
CA ALA A 178 -1.07 11.86 -11.71
C ALA A 178 -2.60 11.93 -11.88
N LYS A 179 -3.11 12.00 -13.11
CA LYS A 179 -4.56 11.96 -13.37
C LYS A 179 -5.19 10.64 -12.93
N GLN A 180 -4.53 9.50 -13.19
CA GLN A 180 -5.04 8.20 -12.76
C GLN A 180 -4.99 8.04 -11.23
N VAL A 181 -3.91 8.48 -10.58
CA VAL A 181 -3.78 8.48 -9.12
C VAL A 181 -4.85 9.39 -8.50
N ALA A 182 -5.08 10.60 -9.03
CA ALA A 182 -6.12 11.50 -8.52
C ALA A 182 -7.53 10.87 -8.64
N CYS A 183 -7.83 10.25 -9.77
CA CYS A 183 -9.08 9.52 -9.95
C CYS A 183 -9.24 8.38 -8.92
N TRP A 184 -8.17 7.63 -8.67
CA TRP A 184 -8.15 6.59 -7.65
C TRP A 184 -8.38 7.16 -6.25
N VAL A 185 -7.74 8.28 -5.88
CA VAL A 185 -7.94 8.96 -4.59
C VAL A 185 -9.42 9.30 -4.38
N HIS A 186 -10.05 9.95 -5.36
CA HIS A 186 -11.48 10.30 -5.26
C HIS A 186 -12.39 9.07 -5.11
N LYS A 187 -12.08 7.97 -5.80
CA LYS A 187 -12.81 6.71 -5.63
C LYS A 187 -12.67 6.14 -4.22
N GLN A 188 -11.47 6.18 -3.65
CA GLN A 188 -11.24 5.71 -2.28
C GLN A 188 -11.95 6.60 -1.24
N GLN A 189 -11.91 7.92 -1.42
CA GLN A 189 -12.63 8.87 -0.57
C GLN A 189 -14.15 8.61 -0.59
N ALA A 190 -14.73 8.44 -1.77
CA ALA A 190 -16.17 8.14 -1.92
C ALA A 190 -16.54 6.79 -1.27
N ALA A 191 -15.76 5.74 -1.51
CA ALA A 191 -15.99 4.42 -0.92
C ALA A 191 -15.92 4.46 0.62
N HIS A 192 -14.96 5.22 1.17
CA HIS A 192 -14.79 5.39 2.61
C HIS A 192 -15.96 6.17 3.23
N ALA A 193 -16.45 7.24 2.59
CA ALA A 193 -17.61 8.01 3.04
C ALA A 193 -18.85 7.11 3.11
N HIS A 194 -19.16 6.36 2.06
CA HIS A 194 -20.27 5.42 2.05
C HIS A 194 -20.17 4.30 3.10
N ALA A 195 -18.96 3.84 3.40
CA ALA A 195 -18.75 2.85 4.47
C ALA A 195 -19.09 3.41 5.86
N LYS A 196 -18.70 4.66 6.13
CA LYS A 196 -19.05 5.37 7.37
C LYS A 196 -20.54 5.60 7.54
N GLU A 197 -21.21 6.02 6.47
CA GLU A 197 -22.67 6.25 6.49
C GLU A 197 -23.43 4.96 6.81
N ARG A 198 -23.03 3.83 6.20
CA ARG A 198 -23.65 2.51 6.51
C ARG A 198 -23.43 2.09 7.97
N GLN A 199 -22.25 2.34 8.53
CA GLN A 199 -21.97 2.03 9.94
C GLN A 199 -22.80 2.90 10.87
N ALA A 200 -22.93 4.20 10.59
CA ALA A 200 -23.74 5.12 11.39
C ALA A 200 -25.23 4.70 11.39
N THR A 201 -25.77 4.33 10.24
CA THR A 201 -27.17 3.89 10.10
C THR A 201 -27.42 2.56 10.84
N SER A 202 -26.46 1.61 10.78
CA SER A 202 -26.56 0.34 11.50
C SER A 202 -26.57 0.53 13.02
N CYS A 203 -25.75 1.43 13.55
CA CYS A 203 -25.75 1.75 14.99
C CYS A 203 -27.04 2.42 15.46
N SER A 204 -27.69 3.23 14.62
CA SER A 204 -28.94 3.91 14.94
C SER A 204 -30.12 2.93 15.05
N ASN A 205 -30.12 1.87 14.23
CA ASN A 205 -31.17 0.87 14.25
C ASN A 205 -31.09 -0.11 15.44
N VAL A 206 -29.89 -0.32 16.00
CA VAL A 206 -29.72 -1.20 17.17
C VAL A 206 -30.21 -0.54 18.48
N ASN A 207 -30.24 0.78 18.55
CA ASN A 207 -30.73 1.49 19.74
C ASN A 207 -32.26 1.76 19.73
N GLY A 208 -32.97 1.33 18.68
CA GLY A 208 -34.43 1.49 18.54
C GLY A 208 -35.27 0.28 18.95
N GLU A 209 -34.67 -0.88 19.17
CA GLU A 209 -35.39 -2.13 19.51
C GLU A 209 -35.01 -2.70 20.88
N VAL A 210 -35.38 -1.96 21.93
CA VAL A 210 -35.49 -2.55 23.28
C VAL A 210 -36.84 -2.13 23.85
N CYS A 211 -37.90 -2.80 23.38
CA CYS A 211 -39.12 -3.06 24.15
C CYS A 211 -39.97 -4.09 23.39
N GLY A 212 -40.10 -5.32 23.95
CA GLY A 212 -41.26 -6.16 23.66
C GLY A 212 -40.96 -7.51 22.99
N GLU A 213 -41.14 -8.54 23.83
CA GLU A 213 -41.66 -9.88 23.53
C GLU A 213 -40.75 -11.04 23.20
N SER A 214 -40.79 -11.92 24.12
CA SER A 214 -40.37 -13.33 24.13
C SER A 214 -41.10 -14.18 23.07
N GLY A 215 -40.38 -15.03 22.33
CA GLY A 215 -40.99 -16.03 21.43
C GLY A 215 -39.94 -16.94 20.78
N SER A 216 -39.83 -18.13 21.32
CA SER A 216 -39.34 -19.44 20.84
C SER A 216 -38.61 -19.58 19.50
N LEU A 217 -37.46 -20.21 19.60
CA LEU A 217 -36.79 -21.24 18.76
C LEU A 217 -37.51 -21.73 17.49
N GLU A 218 -36.81 -21.61 16.34
CA GLU A 218 -36.63 -22.76 15.45
C GLU A 218 -35.43 -22.56 14.53
N SER A 219 -34.63 -23.61 14.41
CA SER A 219 -33.46 -23.74 13.57
C SER A 219 -33.87 -23.98 12.10
N ASP A 220 -33.24 -23.30 11.15
CA ASP A 220 -33.04 -23.96 9.87
C ASP A 220 -31.75 -23.51 9.17
N SER A 221 -30.96 -24.50 8.80
CA SER A 221 -29.66 -24.40 8.17
C SER A 221 -29.82 -24.42 6.64
N ALA A 222 -29.50 -23.37 5.96
CA ALA A 222 -29.33 -23.40 4.51
C ALA A 222 -27.95 -22.89 4.12
N ARG A 223 -27.06 -23.85 3.82
CA ARG A 223 -25.76 -23.62 3.20
C ARG A 223 -25.95 -23.23 1.74
N HIS A 224 -25.61 -21.99 1.38
CA HIS A 224 -25.40 -21.62 -0.02
C HIS A 224 -23.88 -21.55 -0.28
N ARG A 225 -23.38 -22.59 -0.98
CA ARG A 225 -22.06 -22.60 -1.61
C ARG A 225 -22.12 -21.72 -2.87
N ILE A 226 -21.39 -20.62 -2.88
CA ILE A 226 -21.07 -19.91 -4.11
C ILE A 226 -19.68 -20.31 -4.56
N SER A 227 -19.61 -20.93 -5.71
CA SER A 227 -18.40 -21.38 -6.39
C SER A 227 -17.66 -20.19 -7.01
N PRO A 228 -16.34 -20.05 -6.89
CA PRO A 228 -15.59 -18.97 -7.52
C PRO A 228 -15.22 -19.37 -8.95
N THR A 229 -15.79 -18.66 -9.93
CA THR A 229 -15.44 -18.85 -11.34
C THR A 229 -14.50 -17.75 -11.82
N LYS A 230 -13.27 -18.15 -12.10
CA LYS A 230 -12.32 -17.74 -13.16
C LYS A 230 -12.31 -16.29 -13.66
N ALA A 231 -11.21 -15.58 -13.36
CA ALA A 231 -10.42 -14.83 -14.33
C ALA A 231 -9.01 -14.56 -13.76
N VAL A 232 -8.04 -15.40 -14.13
CA VAL A 232 -6.62 -15.15 -13.88
C VAL A 232 -6.04 -14.50 -15.12
N PRO A 233 -5.51 -13.25 -15.06
CA PRO A 233 -4.82 -12.65 -16.21
C PRO A 233 -3.52 -13.40 -16.54
N ARG A 234 -3.20 -13.49 -17.81
CA ARG A 234 -2.08 -14.19 -18.45
C ARG A 234 -0.65 -13.75 -18.02
N LEU A 235 -0.48 -12.98 -16.96
CA LEU A 235 0.80 -12.37 -16.57
C LEU A 235 1.78 -13.35 -15.86
N LEU A 236 1.32 -14.53 -15.44
CA LEU A 236 2.12 -15.46 -14.61
C LEU A 236 3.03 -16.41 -15.39
N ARG A 237 3.11 -16.32 -16.71
CA ARG A 237 3.92 -17.28 -17.52
C ARG A 237 5.39 -16.89 -17.73
N PHE A 238 5.86 -15.75 -17.23
CA PHE A 238 7.23 -15.28 -17.46
C PHE A 238 8.14 -15.24 -16.22
N LEU A 239 7.66 -15.70 -15.06
CA LEU A 239 8.51 -15.82 -13.87
C LEU A 239 9.22 -17.18 -13.87
N GLY A 240 10.29 -17.28 -14.70
CA GLY A 240 11.26 -18.35 -14.57
C GLY A 240 11.95 -18.27 -13.22
N ARG A 241 11.90 -19.35 -12.48
CA ARG A 241 12.64 -19.75 -11.27
C ARG A 241 13.66 -18.74 -10.75
N ILE A 242 13.24 -17.76 -9.96
CA ILE A 242 14.11 -17.10 -9.00
C ILE A 242 14.06 -17.97 -7.74
N SER A 243 15.17 -18.59 -7.37
CA SER A 243 15.22 -19.40 -6.17
C SER A 243 15.14 -18.51 -4.93
N ARG A 244 14.52 -18.99 -3.85
CA ARG A 244 14.48 -18.27 -2.56
C ARG A 244 15.88 -17.93 -2.03
N GLY A 245 16.91 -18.65 -2.46
CA GLY A 245 18.31 -18.42 -2.10
C GLY A 245 18.91 -17.17 -2.72
N ASP A 246 18.56 -16.87 -3.98
CA ASP A 246 19.17 -15.75 -4.73
C ASP A 246 18.73 -14.38 -4.17
N ILE A 247 17.49 -14.31 -3.63
CA ILE A 247 16.98 -13.10 -2.99
C ILE A 247 17.64 -12.89 -1.61
N ARG A 248 17.89 -13.98 -0.86
CA ARG A 248 18.50 -13.89 0.48
C ARG A 248 19.92 -13.36 0.45
N THR A 249 20.78 -13.89 -0.40
CA THR A 249 22.19 -13.50 -0.50
C THR A 249 22.36 -12.04 -0.91
N PHE A 250 21.37 -11.50 -1.62
CA PHE A 250 21.39 -10.15 -2.13
C PHE A 250 21.12 -9.07 -1.06
N PHE A 251 20.24 -9.36 -0.09
CA PHE A 251 19.92 -8.42 0.99
C PHE A 251 20.93 -8.43 2.15
N GLU A 252 21.84 -9.39 2.19
CA GLU A 252 22.96 -9.41 3.15
C GLU A 252 24.08 -8.43 2.77
N LEU A 253 24.02 -7.85 1.56
CA LEU A 253 25.00 -6.88 1.03
C LEU A 253 24.46 -5.44 0.97
N LEU A 254 23.24 -5.18 1.45
CA LEU A 254 22.61 -3.86 1.61
C LEU A 254 22.61 -3.43 3.08
#